data_989028cc597635c02c3c188f1e5c3baf
#
_entry.id   989028cc597635c02c3c188f1e5c3baf
#
_cell.length_a   1.000
_cell.length_b   1.000
_cell.length_c   1.000
_cell.angle_alpha   90.00
_cell.angle_beta   90.00
_cell.angle_gamma   90.00
#
_symmetry.space_group_name_H-M   'P 1'
#
loop_
_entity.id
_entity.type
_entity.pdbx_description
1 polymer ?
#
loop_
_entity_poly.entity_id
_entity_poly.type
_entity_poly.pdbx_seq_one_letter_code
_entity_poly.pdbx_strand_id
1 'polypeptide(L)'
;VLSGVWQGLDVRAFDFWYYEESTDSNGHTSRSYYRFDCAIVPIAAACPELSIDHETFLTRLAGALSFHDIEFEDEAFNRAFNVRGNDRKFANDLIDARMMEWLLGHGSDYAVEIVGNHVLVAGPKIDPASLVQLIGTAKAFLDHVPKVVSSLYPVSG
;
A
#
# COMPACT_ATOMS: atom_id res chain seq x y z
N VAL A 1 -13.09 11.94 -6.63
CA VAL A 1 -13.23 10.58 -6.08
C VAL A 1 -14.27 9.83 -6.89
N LEU A 2 -13.91 8.69 -7.41
CA LEU A 2 -14.81 7.74 -8.08
C LEU A 2 -15.16 6.65 -7.08
N SER A 3 -16.45 6.29 -7.00
CA SER A 3 -16.91 5.17 -6.17
C SER A 3 -17.78 4.24 -6.99
N GLY A 4 -17.63 2.95 -6.81
CA GLY A 4 -18.42 1.96 -7.52
C GLY A 4 -18.11 0.54 -7.08
N VAL A 5 -18.74 -0.42 -7.75
CA VAL A 5 -18.50 -1.85 -7.54
C VAL A 5 -17.77 -2.39 -8.75
N TRP A 6 -16.62 -3.00 -8.54
CA TRP A 6 -15.84 -3.67 -9.57
C TRP A 6 -15.62 -5.13 -9.21
N GLN A 7 -16.15 -6.03 -10.04
CA GLN A 7 -16.13 -7.49 -9.79
C GLN A 7 -16.61 -7.89 -8.37
N GLY A 8 -17.68 -7.25 -7.91
CA GLY A 8 -18.25 -7.51 -6.58
C GLY A 8 -17.51 -6.84 -5.41
N LEU A 9 -16.48 -6.04 -5.69
CA LEU A 9 -15.68 -5.32 -4.69
C LEU A 9 -16.08 -3.85 -4.69
N ASP A 10 -16.41 -3.30 -3.53
CA ASP A 10 -16.60 -1.86 -3.35
C ASP A 10 -15.25 -1.15 -3.49
N VAL A 11 -15.16 -0.20 -4.41
CA VAL A 11 -13.92 0.53 -4.70
C VAL A 11 -14.17 2.02 -4.61
N ARG A 12 -13.25 2.71 -3.94
CA ARG A 12 -13.10 4.17 -4.03
C ARG A 12 -11.75 4.46 -4.66
N ALA A 13 -11.74 5.25 -5.72
CA ALA A 13 -10.52 5.58 -6.43
C ALA A 13 -10.40 7.09 -6.60
N PHE A 14 -9.18 7.61 -6.53
CA PHE A 14 -8.89 9.03 -6.64
C PHE A 14 -7.46 9.27 -7.08
N ASP A 15 -7.23 10.43 -7.68
CA ASP A 15 -5.91 10.95 -7.98
C ASP A 15 -5.34 11.63 -6.74
N PHE A 16 -4.08 11.40 -6.47
CA PHE A 16 -3.33 12.11 -5.46
C PHE A 16 -2.07 12.71 -6.07
N TRP A 17 -1.73 13.94 -5.67
CA TRP A 17 -0.50 14.57 -6.09
C TRP A 17 0.08 15.46 -5.00
N TYR A 18 1.39 15.58 -5.00
CA TYR A 18 2.12 16.55 -4.19
C TYR A 18 3.32 17.10 -4.97
N TYR A 19 3.96 18.12 -4.44
CA TYR A 19 5.21 18.62 -5.00
C TYR A 19 6.27 18.77 -3.90
N GLU A 20 7.52 18.67 -4.33
CA GLU A 20 8.69 19.01 -3.52
C GLU A 20 9.35 20.24 -4.09
N GLU A 21 9.76 21.16 -3.23
CA GLU A 21 10.55 22.33 -3.61
C GLU A 21 12.02 22.07 -3.25
N SER A 22 12.91 22.38 -4.18
CA SER A 22 14.35 22.42 -3.94
C SER A 22 14.89 23.77 -4.38
N THR A 23 15.78 24.36 -3.56
CA THR A 23 16.45 25.61 -3.89
C THR A 23 17.94 25.31 -4.09
N ASP A 24 18.47 25.69 -5.25
CA ASP A 24 19.88 25.54 -5.54
C ASP A 24 20.75 26.59 -4.81
N SER A 25 22.06 26.43 -4.92
CA SER A 25 23.03 27.35 -4.30
C SER A 25 22.97 28.80 -4.83
N ASN A 26 22.32 29.02 -5.97
CA ASN A 26 22.11 30.33 -6.59
C ASN A 26 20.75 30.96 -6.25
N GLY A 27 19.96 30.28 -5.40
CA GLY A 27 18.66 30.77 -4.95
C GLY A 27 17.50 30.48 -5.92
N HIS A 28 17.72 29.66 -6.96
CA HIS A 28 16.63 29.25 -7.85
C HIS A 28 15.84 28.12 -7.21
N THR A 29 14.53 28.32 -7.10
CA THR A 29 13.60 27.30 -6.59
C THR A 29 12.99 26.52 -7.74
N SER A 30 13.07 25.20 -7.67
CA SER A 30 12.41 24.28 -8.60
C SER A 30 11.38 23.42 -7.86
N ARG A 31 10.34 22.99 -8.56
CA ARG A 31 9.28 22.12 -8.03
C ARG A 31 9.23 20.85 -8.84
N SER A 32 9.25 19.71 -8.12
CA SER A 32 9.03 18.39 -8.70
C SER A 32 7.66 17.89 -8.30
N TYR A 33 6.80 17.54 -9.26
CA TYR A 33 5.44 17.08 -9.06
C TYR A 33 5.38 15.56 -9.13
N TYR A 34 4.72 14.97 -8.15
CA TYR A 34 4.47 13.53 -8.07
C TYR A 34 2.97 13.27 -8.14
N ARG A 35 2.55 12.37 -9.02
CA ARG A 35 1.13 12.04 -9.24
C ARG A 35 0.91 10.55 -9.12
N PHE A 36 -0.15 10.18 -8.43
CA PHE A 36 -0.52 8.80 -8.14
C PHE A 36 -1.99 8.58 -8.38
N ASP A 37 -2.32 7.38 -8.82
CA ASP A 37 -3.64 6.83 -8.71
C ASP A 37 -3.73 6.06 -7.39
N CYS A 38 -4.83 6.22 -6.67
CA CYS A 38 -5.10 5.55 -5.40
C CYS A 38 -6.42 4.80 -5.47
N ALA A 39 -6.46 3.61 -4.89
CA ALA A 39 -7.69 2.82 -4.73
C ALA A 39 -7.81 2.36 -3.27
N ILE A 40 -9.01 2.52 -2.71
CA ILE A 40 -9.37 2.01 -1.38
C ILE A 40 -10.39 0.90 -1.57
N VAL A 41 -10.12 -0.24 -0.95
CA VAL A 41 -10.99 -1.43 -0.96
C VAL A 41 -11.19 -1.94 0.46
N PRO A 42 -12.35 -2.54 0.78
CA PRO A 42 -12.56 -3.15 2.10
C PRO A 42 -11.79 -4.46 2.23
N ILE A 43 -11.34 -4.75 3.44
CA ILE A 43 -10.83 -6.07 3.84
C ILE A 43 -11.73 -6.64 4.94
N ALA A 44 -12.02 -7.94 4.88
CA ALA A 44 -12.89 -8.62 5.85
C ALA A 44 -12.14 -8.94 7.16
N ALA A 45 -11.46 -7.95 7.72
CA ALA A 45 -10.72 -8.03 8.97
C ALA A 45 -10.57 -6.64 9.59
N ALA A 46 -10.41 -6.56 10.91
CA ALA A 46 -10.05 -5.34 11.63
C ALA A 46 -8.53 -5.35 11.87
N CYS A 47 -7.79 -4.84 10.92
CA CYS A 47 -6.34 -4.93 10.87
C CYS A 47 -5.65 -3.82 11.67
N PRO A 48 -4.57 -4.12 12.38
CA PRO A 48 -3.59 -3.11 12.78
C PRO A 48 -3.03 -2.36 11.57
N GLU A 49 -2.56 -1.14 11.80
CA GLU A 49 -1.96 -0.34 10.75
C GLU A 49 -0.65 -0.97 10.25
N LEU A 50 -0.52 -1.06 8.92
CA LEU A 50 0.65 -1.61 8.26
C LEU A 50 0.87 -0.93 6.92
N SER A 51 2.11 -0.59 6.59
CA SER A 51 2.50 -0.12 5.27
C SER A 51 3.51 -1.07 4.62
N ILE A 52 3.37 -1.28 3.32
CA ILE A 52 4.25 -2.08 2.48
C ILE A 52 4.60 -1.22 1.26
N ASP A 53 5.85 -0.84 1.11
CA ASP A 53 6.33 -0.11 -0.06
C ASP A 53 7.76 -0.55 -0.41
N HIS A 54 8.23 -0.25 -1.61
CA HIS A 54 9.61 -0.56 -2.01
C HIS A 54 10.49 0.68 -2.12
N GLU A 55 9.93 1.86 -2.03
CA GLU A 55 10.64 3.12 -1.88
C GLU A 55 9.83 4.09 -1.03
N THR A 56 10.47 5.06 -0.47
CA THR A 56 10.01 6.06 0.50
C THR A 56 8.72 6.83 0.16
N PHE A 57 7.86 6.30 -0.72
CA PHE A 57 6.68 6.98 -1.22
C PHE A 57 5.65 7.29 -0.13
N LEU A 58 5.16 6.29 0.57
CA LEU A 58 4.18 6.49 1.64
C LEU A 58 4.80 7.10 2.91
N THR A 59 6.09 6.92 3.13
CA THR A 59 6.80 7.55 4.24
C THR A 59 6.81 9.08 4.14
N ARG A 60 6.82 9.61 2.93
CA ARG A 60 6.73 11.05 2.70
C ARG A 60 5.33 11.58 2.92
N LEU A 61 4.29 10.75 2.64
CA LEU A 61 2.88 11.10 2.86
C LEU A 61 2.44 10.90 4.31
N ALA A 62 2.90 9.85 4.94
CA ALA A 62 2.48 9.47 6.30
C ALA A 62 3.06 10.37 7.40
N GLY A 63 3.92 11.33 7.05
CA GLY A 63 4.47 12.33 7.96
C GLY A 63 4.62 11.83 9.39
N ALA A 64 5.78 11.29 9.76
CA ALA A 64 6.19 11.06 11.15
C ALA A 64 5.24 10.23 12.04
N LEU A 65 4.49 9.28 11.50
CA LEU A 65 3.92 8.22 12.34
C LEU A 65 5.07 7.34 12.80
N SER A 66 5.17 7.11 14.11
CA SER A 66 6.23 6.30 14.73
C SER A 66 6.01 4.80 14.46
N PHE A 67 6.01 4.40 13.18
CA PHE A 67 6.02 3.00 12.81
C PHE A 67 7.44 2.47 12.85
N HIS A 68 7.56 1.21 13.29
CA HIS A 68 8.82 0.50 13.29
C HIS A 68 8.97 -0.31 12.01
N ASP A 69 10.18 -0.38 11.50
CA ASP A 69 10.53 -1.28 10.41
C ASP A 69 10.40 -2.73 10.88
N ILE A 70 9.73 -3.55 10.06
CA ILE A 70 9.52 -4.98 10.32
C ILE A 70 10.32 -5.77 9.29
N GLU A 71 11.27 -6.54 9.76
CA GLU A 71 12.06 -7.45 8.94
C GLU A 71 11.53 -8.89 9.06
N PHE A 72 11.59 -9.59 7.95
CA PHE A 72 11.21 -10.99 7.80
C PHE A 72 12.45 -11.87 7.67
N GLU A 73 12.28 -13.19 7.71
CA GLU A 73 13.38 -14.14 7.50
C GLU A 73 13.90 -14.16 6.05
N ASP A 74 13.07 -13.71 5.09
CA ASP A 74 13.43 -13.63 3.69
C ASP A 74 14.19 -12.33 3.39
N GLU A 75 15.51 -12.44 3.22
CA GLU A 75 16.37 -11.29 2.91
C GLU A 75 16.10 -10.68 1.53
N ALA A 76 15.65 -11.46 0.56
CA ALA A 76 15.30 -10.94 -0.75
C ALA A 76 14.05 -10.06 -0.67
N PHE A 77 13.08 -10.47 0.14
CA PHE A 77 11.90 -9.68 0.42
C PHE A 77 12.25 -8.38 1.17
N ASN A 78 13.08 -8.46 2.22
CA ASN A 78 13.51 -7.29 2.99
C ASN A 78 14.28 -6.26 2.15
N ARG A 79 15.02 -6.72 1.13
CA ARG A 79 15.70 -5.81 0.20
C ARG A 79 14.76 -5.15 -0.79
N ALA A 80 13.68 -5.81 -1.14
CA ALA A 80 12.71 -5.31 -2.12
C ALA A 80 11.64 -4.40 -1.50
N PHE A 81 11.26 -4.65 -0.25
CA PHE A 81 10.16 -3.96 0.41
C PHE A 81 10.53 -3.43 1.78
N ASN A 82 10.02 -2.23 2.07
CA ASN A 82 9.97 -1.68 3.43
C ASN A 82 8.59 -1.99 4.00
N VAL A 83 8.55 -2.76 5.07
CA VAL A 83 7.31 -3.03 5.82
C VAL A 83 7.40 -2.31 7.16
N ARG A 84 6.37 -1.53 7.48
CA ARG A 84 6.31 -0.73 8.70
C ARG A 84 4.99 -0.91 9.40
N GLY A 85 5.04 -1.05 10.70
CA GLY A 85 3.86 -1.17 11.55
C GLY A 85 4.25 -1.32 13.01
N ASN A 86 3.25 -1.32 13.89
CA ASN A 86 3.46 -1.48 15.33
C ASN A 86 3.08 -2.88 15.83
N ASP A 87 2.50 -3.72 14.96
CA ASP A 87 2.13 -5.10 15.28
C ASP A 87 2.89 -6.09 14.38
N ARG A 88 4.01 -6.58 14.89
CA ARG A 88 4.85 -7.54 14.17
C ARG A 88 4.13 -8.88 13.95
N LYS A 89 3.29 -9.30 14.90
CA LYS A 89 2.51 -10.54 14.75
C LYS A 89 1.56 -10.42 13.57
N PHE A 90 0.80 -9.33 13.48
CA PHE A 90 -0.09 -9.07 12.36
C PHE A 90 0.67 -9.06 11.02
N ALA A 91 1.82 -8.38 10.97
CA ALA A 91 2.64 -8.35 9.75
C ALA A 91 3.03 -9.77 9.28
N ASN A 92 3.43 -10.65 10.21
CA ASN A 92 3.78 -12.04 9.88
C ASN A 92 2.54 -12.89 9.51
N ASP A 93 1.38 -12.63 10.12
CA ASP A 93 0.13 -13.32 9.80
C ASP A 93 -0.38 -12.94 8.41
N LEU A 94 -0.17 -11.69 7.98
CA LEU A 94 -0.61 -11.17 6.68
C LEU A 94 0.38 -11.50 5.56
N ILE A 95 1.67 -11.29 5.80
CA ILE A 95 2.74 -11.46 4.81
C ILE A 95 3.37 -12.84 5.00
N ASP A 96 2.64 -13.86 4.57
CA ASP A 96 3.13 -15.24 4.48
C ASP A 96 3.99 -15.45 3.22
N ALA A 97 4.52 -16.64 3.03
CA ALA A 97 5.37 -16.97 1.88
C ALA A 97 4.65 -16.73 0.53
N ARG A 98 3.36 -17.01 0.44
CA ARG A 98 2.56 -16.79 -0.77
C ARG A 98 2.37 -15.30 -1.07
N MET A 99 2.12 -14.49 -0.04
CA MET A 99 2.04 -13.03 -0.17
C MET A 99 3.38 -12.43 -0.57
N MET A 100 4.49 -12.88 0.04
CA MET A 100 5.84 -12.44 -0.33
C MET A 100 6.16 -12.74 -1.80
N GLU A 101 5.87 -13.95 -2.26
CA GLU A 101 6.08 -14.35 -3.65
C GLU A 101 5.29 -13.47 -4.61
N TRP A 102 4.02 -13.20 -4.29
CA TRP A 102 3.18 -12.34 -5.12
C TRP A 102 3.69 -10.89 -5.14
N LEU A 103 4.04 -10.33 -3.99
CA LEU A 103 4.61 -8.98 -3.89
C LEU A 103 5.90 -8.86 -4.70
N LEU A 104 6.81 -9.80 -4.58
CA LEU A 104 8.06 -9.82 -5.35
C LEU A 104 7.84 -9.91 -6.87
N GLY A 105 6.80 -10.62 -7.30
CA GLY A 105 6.49 -10.81 -8.71
C GLY A 105 5.63 -9.71 -9.34
N HIS A 106 4.76 -9.05 -8.56
CA HIS A 106 3.70 -8.20 -9.10
C HIS A 106 3.49 -6.89 -8.34
N GLY A 107 3.99 -6.77 -7.12
CA GLY A 107 3.69 -5.66 -6.22
C GLY A 107 4.73 -4.53 -6.23
N SER A 108 5.83 -4.66 -6.97
CA SER A 108 6.97 -3.73 -6.89
C SER A 108 6.66 -2.30 -7.32
N ASP A 109 5.64 -2.09 -8.14
CA ASP A 109 5.26 -0.75 -8.62
C ASP A 109 4.20 -0.07 -7.75
N TYR A 110 3.75 -0.75 -6.69
CA TYR A 110 2.65 -0.30 -5.87
C TYR A 110 3.06 -0.21 -4.40
N ALA A 111 2.44 0.75 -3.71
CA ALA A 111 2.48 0.84 -2.25
C ALA A 111 1.13 0.40 -1.69
N VAL A 112 1.16 -0.29 -0.56
CA VAL A 112 -0.03 -0.76 0.14
C VAL A 112 -0.03 -0.23 1.56
N GLU A 113 -1.16 0.33 1.98
CA GLU A 113 -1.40 0.74 3.36
C GLU A 113 -2.69 0.10 3.87
N ILE A 114 -2.63 -0.44 5.06
CA ILE A 114 -3.77 -1.09 5.72
C ILE A 114 -4.11 -0.33 6.98
N VAL A 115 -5.38 0.08 7.09
CA VAL A 115 -5.91 0.78 8.26
C VAL A 115 -7.29 0.24 8.59
N GLY A 116 -7.41 -0.42 9.73
CA GLY A 116 -8.68 -1.00 10.17
C GLY A 116 -9.21 -2.03 9.16
N ASN A 117 -10.38 -1.78 8.59
CA ASN A 117 -11.00 -2.68 7.61
C ASN A 117 -10.86 -2.18 6.15
N HIS A 118 -9.84 -1.37 5.88
CA HIS A 118 -9.57 -0.85 4.54
C HIS A 118 -8.13 -1.08 4.12
N VAL A 119 -7.95 -1.30 2.83
CA VAL A 119 -6.65 -1.37 2.15
C VAL A 119 -6.62 -0.26 1.12
N LEU A 120 -5.60 0.59 1.20
CA LEU A 120 -5.26 1.58 0.18
C LEU A 120 -4.12 1.02 -0.65
N VAL A 121 -4.28 1.03 -1.97
CA VAL A 121 -3.21 0.73 -2.91
C VAL A 121 -2.94 1.99 -3.73
N ALA A 122 -1.68 2.37 -3.84
CA ALA A 122 -1.25 3.52 -4.61
C ALA A 122 -0.20 3.12 -5.63
N GLY A 123 -0.29 3.69 -6.82
CA GLY A 123 0.68 3.46 -7.90
C GLY A 123 0.89 4.72 -8.73
N PRO A 124 1.94 4.75 -9.58
CA PRO A 124 2.20 5.90 -10.41
C PRO A 124 1.08 6.12 -11.42
N LYS A 125 0.65 7.36 -11.57
CA LYS A 125 -0.31 7.75 -12.62
C LYS A 125 0.43 7.88 -13.94
N ILE A 126 0.21 6.93 -14.84
CA ILE A 126 0.86 6.86 -16.15
C ILE A 126 -0.12 7.32 -17.24
N ASP A 127 -1.31 6.73 -17.27
CA ASP A 127 -2.35 6.97 -18.27
C ASP A 127 -3.74 6.63 -17.67
N PRO A 128 -4.85 6.83 -18.38
CA PRO A 128 -6.17 6.49 -17.89
C PRO A 128 -6.38 5.00 -17.58
N ALA A 129 -5.61 4.10 -18.21
CA ALA A 129 -5.71 2.67 -17.95
C ALA A 129 -5.00 2.25 -16.66
N SER A 130 -4.09 3.06 -16.12
CA SER A 130 -3.37 2.76 -14.88
C SER A 130 -4.31 2.57 -13.68
N LEU A 131 -5.43 3.29 -13.65
CA LEU A 131 -6.43 3.15 -12.60
C LEU A 131 -7.09 1.76 -12.61
N VAL A 132 -7.39 1.22 -13.78
CA VAL A 132 -7.98 -0.12 -13.92
C VAL A 132 -6.98 -1.19 -13.46
N GLN A 133 -5.72 -1.05 -13.82
CA GLN A 133 -4.65 -1.93 -13.38
C GLN A 133 -4.48 -1.86 -11.86
N LEU A 134 -4.53 -0.66 -11.28
CA LEU A 134 -4.44 -0.44 -9.85
C LEU A 134 -5.57 -1.13 -9.07
N ILE A 135 -6.82 -1.01 -9.56
CA ILE A 135 -7.97 -1.69 -8.96
C ILE A 135 -7.80 -3.22 -9.06
N GLY A 136 -7.32 -3.72 -10.20
CA GLY A 136 -6.98 -5.14 -10.38
C GLY A 136 -5.90 -5.61 -9.39
N THR A 137 -4.88 -4.79 -9.14
CA THR A 137 -3.83 -5.06 -8.15
C THR A 137 -4.39 -5.08 -6.74
N ALA A 138 -5.26 -4.14 -6.38
CA ALA A 138 -5.92 -4.13 -5.08
C ALA A 138 -6.75 -5.42 -4.85
N LYS A 139 -7.49 -5.87 -5.86
CA LYS A 139 -8.21 -7.15 -5.82
C LYS A 139 -7.26 -8.34 -5.65
N ALA A 140 -6.17 -8.38 -6.42
CA ALA A 140 -5.18 -9.44 -6.33
C ALA A 140 -4.49 -9.48 -4.96
N PHE A 141 -4.21 -8.32 -4.37
CA PHE A 141 -3.73 -8.24 -2.99
C PHE A 141 -4.70 -8.92 -2.02
N LEU A 142 -6.00 -8.56 -2.09
CA LEU A 142 -7.02 -9.16 -1.23
C LEU A 142 -7.11 -10.67 -1.42
N ASP A 143 -6.98 -11.17 -2.66
CA ASP A 143 -7.01 -12.61 -2.96
C ASP A 143 -5.80 -13.37 -2.37
N HIS A 144 -4.71 -12.66 -2.08
CA HIS A 144 -3.51 -13.21 -1.43
C HIS A 144 -3.49 -13.05 0.10
N VAL A 145 -4.44 -12.32 0.67
CA VAL A 145 -4.58 -12.23 2.14
C VAL A 145 -4.85 -13.63 2.70
N PRO A 146 -4.00 -14.12 3.64
CA PRO A 146 -4.22 -15.43 4.25
C PRO A 146 -5.57 -15.51 4.97
N LYS A 147 -6.26 -16.63 4.83
CA LYS A 147 -7.58 -16.84 5.46
C LYS A 147 -7.56 -16.70 6.98
N VAL A 148 -6.42 -16.98 7.61
CA VAL A 148 -6.22 -16.83 9.04
C VAL A 148 -6.39 -15.39 9.51
N VAL A 149 -6.14 -14.40 8.66
CA VAL A 149 -6.26 -12.97 9.00
C VAL A 149 -7.68 -12.62 9.42
N SER A 150 -8.70 -13.02 8.64
CA SER A 150 -10.09 -12.75 8.99
C SER A 150 -10.54 -13.46 10.28
N SER A 151 -9.93 -14.59 10.61
CA SER A 151 -10.21 -15.35 11.83
C SER A 151 -9.55 -14.75 13.06
N LEU A 152 -8.30 -14.28 12.93
CA LEU A 152 -7.54 -13.71 14.04
C LEU A 152 -7.88 -12.24 14.31
N TYR A 153 -8.33 -11.53 13.28
CA TYR A 153 -8.65 -10.09 13.35
C TYR A 153 -10.10 -9.84 12.87
N PRO A 154 -11.11 -10.38 13.57
CA PRO A 154 -12.49 -10.26 13.13
C PRO A 154 -12.97 -8.81 13.19
N VAL A 155 -13.77 -8.40 12.21
CA VAL A 155 -14.49 -7.13 12.27
C VAL A 155 -15.49 -7.21 13.42
N SER A 156 -15.41 -6.29 14.38
CA SER A 156 -16.40 -6.17 15.44
C SER A 156 -17.76 -5.83 14.83
N GLY A 157 -18.72 -6.68 15.10
CA GLY A 157 -20.10 -6.45 14.67
C GLY A 157 -20.77 -5.28 15.39
#